data_b3f78d49a8ad10c2cc43c0f2916d9fa8
#
_entry.id   b3f78d49a8ad10c2cc43c0f2916d9fa8
#
_cell.length_a   1.000
_cell.length_b   1.000
_cell.length_c   1.000
_cell.angle_alpha   90.00
_cell.angle_beta   90.00
_cell.angle_gamma   90.00
#
_symmetry.space_group_name_H-M   'P 1'
#
loop_
_entity.id
_entity.type
_entity.pdbx_description
1 polymer ?
#
loop_
_entity_poly.entity_id
_entity_poly.type
_entity_poly.pdbx_seq_one_letter_code
_entity_poly.pdbx_strand_id
1 'polypeptide(L)'
;MYKNILLPTKGSQGCQEATREGLKLARDVGARVTIVNVQPKLSVFEILEAYHPDLQQVMTTSGDAQNARESMERVEKVHRQAGEHFVQEVKDLADEMGVSAETLVLERANPEEGIFKAARDKGIDLIFMASHSTKGLVGAVLGDVTTKIVAQSTIPVLVYRCS
;
A
#
# COMPACT_ATOMS: atom_id res chain seq x y z
N MET A 1 21.09 9.53 12.14
CA MET A 1 20.65 8.21 11.72
C MET A 1 19.12 8.22 11.70
N TYR A 2 18.48 7.43 10.87
CA TYR A 2 17.02 7.45 10.68
C TYR A 2 16.25 7.17 11.97
N LYS A 3 15.15 7.92 12.19
CA LYS A 3 14.31 7.81 13.39
C LYS A 3 12.88 7.37 13.09
N ASN A 4 12.39 7.66 11.89
CA ASN A 4 11.03 7.36 11.46
C ASN A 4 11.07 6.76 10.06
N ILE A 5 10.83 5.46 9.95
CA ILE A 5 10.86 4.72 8.70
C ILE A 5 9.43 4.47 8.22
N LEU A 6 9.14 4.79 6.95
CA LEU A 6 7.90 4.40 6.30
C LEU A 6 8.09 3.05 5.60
N LEU A 7 7.19 2.12 5.84
CA LEU A 7 7.16 0.79 5.24
C LEU A 7 5.84 0.57 4.49
N PRO A 8 5.78 0.90 3.19
CA PRO A 8 4.61 0.61 2.36
C PRO A 8 4.44 -0.88 2.15
N THR A 9 3.21 -1.39 2.32
CA THR A 9 2.86 -2.80 2.09
C THR A 9 1.63 -2.94 1.21
N LYS A 10 1.64 -3.96 0.35
CA LYS A 10 0.48 -4.36 -0.48
C LYS A 10 -0.12 -5.69 -0.03
N GLY A 11 0.42 -6.31 1.01
CA GLY A 11 -0.05 -7.60 1.50
C GLY A 11 0.28 -8.80 0.59
N SER A 12 1.19 -8.66 -0.36
CA SER A 12 1.60 -9.78 -1.19
C SER A 12 2.64 -10.65 -0.49
N GLN A 13 2.55 -11.97 -0.67
CA GLN A 13 3.51 -12.93 -0.10
C GLN A 13 4.97 -12.62 -0.50
N GLY A 14 5.20 -12.08 -1.68
CA GLY A 14 6.54 -11.71 -2.16
C GLY A 14 7.20 -10.53 -1.44
N CYS A 15 6.46 -9.82 -0.56
CA CYS A 15 7.00 -8.70 0.21
C CYS A 15 7.45 -9.08 1.63
N GLN A 16 7.26 -10.32 2.07
CA GLN A 16 7.56 -10.71 3.46
C GLN A 16 9.04 -10.59 3.80
N GLU A 17 9.94 -10.98 2.91
CA GLU A 17 11.37 -10.85 3.12
C GLU A 17 11.78 -9.37 3.25
N ALA A 18 11.34 -8.53 2.32
CA ALA A 18 11.58 -7.09 2.38
C ALA A 18 11.02 -6.46 3.67
N THR A 19 9.82 -6.88 4.08
CA THR A 19 9.21 -6.44 5.33
C THR A 19 10.09 -6.78 6.53
N ARG A 20 10.60 -8.01 6.61
CA ARG A 20 11.52 -8.44 7.68
C ARG A 20 12.81 -7.64 7.67
N GLU A 21 13.41 -7.40 6.51
CA GLU A 21 14.63 -6.62 6.39
C GLU A 21 14.42 -5.14 6.77
N GLY A 22 13.29 -4.55 6.39
CA GLY A 22 12.93 -3.20 6.81
C GLY A 22 12.75 -3.08 8.33
N LEU A 23 12.11 -4.07 8.96
CA LEU A 23 11.95 -4.13 10.41
C LEU A 23 13.28 -4.39 11.13
N LYS A 24 14.15 -5.24 10.59
CA LYS A 24 15.53 -5.43 11.12
C LYS A 24 16.29 -4.12 11.10
N LEU A 25 16.28 -3.42 9.98
CA LEU A 25 16.93 -2.11 9.87
C LEU A 25 16.39 -1.15 10.92
N ALA A 26 15.07 -1.06 11.08
CA ALA A 26 14.45 -0.18 12.08
C ALA A 26 14.90 -0.52 13.50
N ARG A 27 14.93 -1.81 13.86
CA ARG A 27 15.43 -2.27 15.15
C ARG A 27 16.88 -1.90 15.37
N ASP A 28 17.74 -2.15 14.38
CA ASP A 28 19.18 -1.97 14.50
C ASP A 28 19.59 -0.49 14.64
N VAL A 29 18.78 0.42 14.07
CA VAL A 29 18.99 1.88 14.19
C VAL A 29 18.15 2.53 15.28
N GLY A 30 17.27 1.79 15.95
CA GLY A 30 16.35 2.30 16.97
C GLY A 30 15.27 3.23 16.43
N ALA A 31 14.82 3.02 15.20
CA ALA A 31 13.77 3.81 14.54
C ALA A 31 12.37 3.27 14.84
N ARG A 32 11.38 4.16 14.80
CA ARG A 32 9.95 3.81 14.75
C ARG A 32 9.56 3.53 13.29
N VAL A 33 8.56 2.68 13.10
CA VAL A 33 8.05 2.33 11.78
C VAL A 33 6.60 2.79 11.63
N THR A 34 6.28 3.44 10.52
CA THR A 34 4.91 3.62 10.05
C THR A 34 4.66 2.65 8.91
N ILE A 35 3.78 1.69 9.14
CA ILE A 35 3.35 0.70 8.14
C ILE A 35 2.18 1.29 7.40
N VAL A 36 2.29 1.46 6.09
CA VAL A 36 1.22 2.06 5.29
C VAL A 36 0.74 1.13 4.19
N ASN A 37 -0.58 0.97 4.10
CA ASN A 37 -1.25 0.39 2.95
C ASN A 37 -2.03 1.49 2.24
N VAL A 38 -1.82 1.66 0.95
CA VAL A 38 -2.56 2.60 0.12
C VAL A 38 -3.48 1.81 -0.79
N GLN A 39 -4.78 1.91 -0.52
CA GLN A 39 -5.81 1.29 -1.33
C GLN A 39 -6.18 2.22 -2.50
N PRO A 40 -6.43 1.67 -3.69
CA PRO A 40 -6.95 2.46 -4.80
C PRO A 40 -8.34 2.99 -4.42
N LYS A 41 -8.57 4.26 -4.71
CA LYS A 41 -9.93 4.80 -4.66
C LYS A 41 -10.65 4.34 -5.93
N LEU A 42 -11.45 3.31 -5.81
CA LEU A 42 -12.21 2.78 -6.93
C LEU A 42 -13.34 3.75 -7.30
N SER A 43 -13.46 4.05 -8.59
CA SER A 43 -14.64 4.72 -9.11
C SER A 43 -15.79 3.74 -9.22
N VAL A 44 -17.04 4.27 -9.19
CA VAL A 44 -18.25 3.47 -9.44
C VAL A 44 -18.11 2.63 -10.70
N PHE A 45 -17.53 3.25 -11.74
CA PHE A 45 -17.37 2.63 -13.06
C PHE A 45 -16.41 1.43 -13.02
N GLU A 46 -15.26 1.56 -12.36
CA GLU A 46 -14.28 0.47 -12.20
C GLU A 46 -14.84 -0.70 -11.38
N ILE A 47 -15.65 -0.41 -10.36
CA ILE A 47 -16.32 -1.44 -9.56
C ILE A 47 -17.34 -2.19 -10.41
N LEU A 48 -18.15 -1.47 -11.17
CA LEU A 48 -19.17 -2.06 -12.03
C LEU A 48 -18.55 -2.90 -13.14
N GLU A 49 -17.46 -2.42 -13.76
CA GLU A 49 -16.77 -3.13 -14.82
C GLU A 49 -16.12 -4.44 -14.32
N ALA A 50 -15.55 -4.42 -13.11
CA ALA A 50 -14.84 -5.57 -12.54
C ALA A 50 -15.78 -6.67 -12.01
N TYR A 51 -16.94 -6.29 -11.45
CA TYR A 51 -17.82 -7.22 -10.73
C TYR A 51 -19.13 -7.53 -11.47
N HIS A 52 -19.56 -6.67 -12.38
CA HIS A 52 -20.83 -6.85 -13.11
C HIS A 52 -20.77 -6.26 -14.52
N PRO A 53 -20.15 -6.95 -15.48
CA PRO A 53 -20.08 -6.49 -16.88
C PRO A 53 -21.47 -6.25 -17.52
N ASP A 54 -22.53 -6.91 -17.02
CA ASP A 54 -23.89 -6.76 -17.53
C ASP A 54 -24.65 -5.53 -16.95
N LEU A 55 -24.11 -4.85 -15.92
CA LEU A 55 -24.79 -3.73 -15.25
C LEU A 55 -24.74 -2.40 -16.02
N GLN A 56 -24.00 -2.30 -17.11
CA GLN A 56 -24.08 -1.11 -18.00
C GLN A 56 -25.51 -0.88 -18.50
N GLN A 57 -26.32 -1.93 -18.59
CA GLN A 57 -27.71 -1.87 -19.04
C GLN A 57 -28.70 -1.52 -17.93
N VAL A 58 -28.32 -1.69 -16.67
CA VAL A 58 -29.18 -1.57 -15.49
C VAL A 58 -29.19 -0.15 -14.90
N MET A 59 -28.21 0.69 -15.19
CA MET A 59 -28.10 2.06 -14.64
C MET A 59 -29.11 3.07 -15.18
N THR A 60 -30.06 2.66 -16.00
CA THR A 60 -31.05 3.58 -16.60
C THR A 60 -32.38 3.64 -15.86
N THR A 61 -32.61 2.84 -14.82
CA THR A 61 -33.86 2.81 -14.07
C THR A 61 -33.67 3.22 -12.60
N SER A 62 -34.57 4.05 -12.10
CA SER A 62 -34.46 4.75 -10.80
C SER A 62 -34.38 3.85 -9.53
N GLY A 63 -34.67 2.55 -9.64
CA GLY A 63 -34.52 1.58 -8.55
C GLY A 63 -33.09 1.07 -8.33
N ASP A 64 -32.24 1.23 -9.33
CA ASP A 64 -30.93 0.61 -9.40
C ASP A 64 -29.83 1.44 -8.75
N ALA A 65 -30.05 2.76 -8.59
CA ALA A 65 -29.07 3.67 -7.99
C ALA A 65 -28.81 3.37 -6.50
N GLN A 66 -29.85 2.90 -5.77
CA GLN A 66 -29.71 2.55 -4.36
C GLN A 66 -28.95 1.23 -4.20
N ASN A 67 -29.27 0.24 -5.01
CA ASN A 67 -28.56 -1.05 -5.05
C ASN A 67 -27.10 -0.89 -5.46
N ALA A 68 -26.81 0.02 -6.40
CA ALA A 68 -25.45 0.34 -6.79
C ALA A 68 -24.65 0.97 -5.64
N ARG A 69 -25.25 1.92 -4.89
CA ARG A 69 -24.60 2.53 -3.71
C ARG A 69 -24.30 1.51 -2.62
N GLU A 70 -25.26 0.66 -2.28
CA GLU A 70 -25.04 -0.40 -1.28
C GLU A 70 -23.95 -1.38 -1.70
N SER A 71 -23.90 -1.71 -2.99
CA SER A 71 -22.84 -2.57 -3.54
C SER A 71 -21.46 -1.90 -3.46
N MET A 72 -21.38 -0.60 -3.74
CA MET A 72 -20.15 0.17 -3.58
C MET A 72 -19.66 0.21 -2.14
N GLU A 73 -20.55 0.53 -1.19
CA GLU A 73 -20.19 0.57 0.24
C GLU A 73 -19.66 -0.80 0.72
N ARG A 74 -20.22 -1.89 0.21
CA ARG A 74 -19.73 -3.25 0.50
C ARG A 74 -18.32 -3.47 -0.06
N VAL A 75 -18.08 -3.07 -1.30
CA VAL A 75 -16.76 -3.23 -1.94
C VAL A 75 -15.72 -2.37 -1.24
N GLU A 76 -16.01 -1.10 -0.96
CA GLU A 76 -15.12 -0.21 -0.20
C GLU A 76 -14.80 -0.79 1.19
N LYS A 77 -15.82 -1.32 1.87
CA LYS A 77 -15.63 -1.97 3.18
C LYS A 77 -14.69 -3.18 3.09
N VAL A 78 -14.87 -4.05 2.09
CA VAL A 78 -14.03 -5.23 1.87
C VAL A 78 -12.58 -4.81 1.58
N HIS A 79 -12.38 -3.81 0.72
CA HIS A 79 -11.05 -3.29 0.41
C HIS A 79 -10.38 -2.70 1.65
N ARG A 80 -11.08 -1.89 2.42
CA ARG A 80 -10.56 -1.32 3.66
C ARG A 80 -10.16 -2.41 4.65
N GLN A 81 -11.02 -3.40 4.87
CA GLN A 81 -10.72 -4.53 5.76
C GLN A 81 -9.50 -5.33 5.30
N ALA A 82 -9.34 -5.52 3.98
CA ALA A 82 -8.14 -6.15 3.44
C ALA A 82 -6.89 -5.31 3.74
N GLY A 83 -6.95 -4.00 3.56
CA GLY A 83 -5.85 -3.10 3.89
C GLY A 83 -5.49 -3.12 5.38
N GLU A 84 -6.50 -3.09 6.25
CA GLU A 84 -6.34 -3.20 7.71
C GLU A 84 -5.70 -4.53 8.10
N HIS A 85 -6.12 -5.63 7.48
CA HIS A 85 -5.52 -6.94 7.71
C HIS A 85 -4.03 -6.96 7.34
N PHE A 86 -3.66 -6.42 6.17
CA PHE A 86 -2.27 -6.40 5.72
C PHE A 86 -1.35 -5.58 6.61
N VAL A 87 -1.79 -4.41 7.06
CA VAL A 87 -0.96 -3.62 7.97
C VAL A 87 -0.88 -4.25 9.36
N GLN A 88 -1.92 -4.96 9.79
CA GLN A 88 -1.93 -5.66 11.07
C GLN A 88 -0.96 -6.85 11.08
N GLU A 89 -0.91 -7.66 10.02
CA GLU A 89 0.08 -8.74 9.89
C GLU A 89 1.51 -8.23 10.03
N VAL A 90 1.82 -7.11 9.40
CA VAL A 90 3.15 -6.50 9.50
C VAL A 90 3.40 -5.91 10.90
N LYS A 91 2.35 -5.35 11.51
CA LYS A 91 2.42 -4.82 12.90
C LYS A 91 2.73 -5.94 13.90
N ASP A 92 2.05 -7.08 13.78
CA ASP A 92 2.26 -8.23 14.65
C ASP A 92 3.72 -8.72 14.54
N LEU A 93 4.25 -8.80 13.30
CA LEU A 93 5.65 -9.12 13.08
C LEU A 93 6.60 -8.07 13.68
N ALA A 94 6.27 -6.78 13.60
CA ALA A 94 7.06 -5.72 14.21
C ALA A 94 7.11 -5.87 15.75
N ASP A 95 5.96 -6.20 16.36
CA ASP A 95 5.87 -6.43 17.81
C ASP A 95 6.69 -7.65 18.25
N GLU A 96 6.62 -8.76 17.49
CA GLU A 96 7.47 -9.93 17.72
C GLU A 96 8.98 -9.61 17.65
N MET A 97 9.35 -8.69 16.77
CA MET A 97 10.75 -8.26 16.59
C MET A 97 11.17 -7.15 17.55
N GLY A 98 10.27 -6.66 18.42
CA GLY A 98 10.54 -5.58 19.36
C GLY A 98 10.67 -4.20 18.70
N VAL A 99 10.04 -3.99 17.56
CA VAL A 99 10.05 -2.73 16.80
C VAL A 99 8.77 -1.94 17.08
N SER A 100 8.92 -0.69 17.52
CA SER A 100 7.79 0.22 17.70
C SER A 100 7.19 0.58 16.33
N ALA A 101 5.95 0.17 16.07
CA ALA A 101 5.28 0.41 14.79
C ALA A 101 3.85 0.89 14.97
N GLU A 102 3.42 1.78 14.07
CA GLU A 102 2.01 2.19 13.89
C GLU A 102 1.52 1.79 12.49
N THR A 103 0.22 1.67 12.34
CA THR A 103 -0.42 1.27 11.08
C THR A 103 -1.22 2.42 10.50
N LEU A 104 -1.27 2.48 9.17
CA LEU A 104 -2.02 3.48 8.42
C LEU A 104 -2.59 2.87 7.15
N VAL A 105 -3.90 3.00 6.95
CA VAL A 105 -4.57 2.65 5.69
C VAL A 105 -5.09 3.94 5.05
N LEU A 106 -4.72 4.17 3.81
CA LEU A 106 -5.12 5.35 3.04
C LEU A 106 -5.83 4.93 1.76
N GLU A 107 -6.83 5.71 1.36
CA GLU A 107 -7.48 5.59 0.05
C GLU A 107 -7.01 6.76 -0.82
N ARG A 108 -6.39 6.46 -1.96
CA ARG A 108 -5.90 7.46 -2.93
C ARG A 108 -6.03 6.93 -4.35
N ALA A 109 -6.22 7.84 -5.29
CA ALA A 109 -6.24 7.50 -6.71
C ALA A 109 -4.89 6.89 -7.14
N ASN A 110 -3.78 7.45 -6.63
CA ASN A 110 -2.44 6.99 -6.94
C ASN A 110 -1.72 6.54 -5.66
N PRO A 111 -1.13 5.34 -5.64
CA PRO A 111 -0.40 4.83 -4.48
C PRO A 111 0.74 5.75 -4.02
N GLU A 112 1.48 6.35 -4.95
CA GLU A 112 2.58 7.25 -4.66
C GLU A 112 2.13 8.49 -3.89
N GLU A 113 0.96 9.07 -4.20
CA GLU A 113 0.40 10.20 -3.46
C GLU A 113 0.11 9.83 -2.00
N GLY A 114 -0.40 8.64 -1.77
CA GLY A 114 -0.65 8.12 -0.42
C GLY A 114 0.64 7.95 0.36
N ILE A 115 1.67 7.40 -0.26
CA ILE A 115 2.99 7.21 0.35
C ILE A 115 3.62 8.56 0.71
N PHE A 116 3.62 9.54 -0.20
CA PHE A 116 4.16 10.87 0.08
C PHE A 116 3.35 11.63 1.14
N LYS A 117 2.02 11.47 1.14
CA LYS A 117 1.19 12.04 2.20
C LYS A 117 1.55 11.44 3.56
N ALA A 118 1.64 10.13 3.67
CA ALA A 118 2.05 9.46 4.90
C ALA A 118 3.44 9.92 5.36
N ALA A 119 4.38 10.05 4.44
CA ALA A 119 5.74 10.50 4.74
C ALA A 119 5.75 11.91 5.35
N ARG A 120 4.99 12.84 4.79
CA ARG A 120 4.87 14.21 5.33
C ARG A 120 4.18 14.26 6.68
N ASP A 121 3.00 13.62 6.77
CA ASP A 121 2.15 13.70 7.97
C ASP A 121 2.81 13.05 9.20
N LYS A 122 3.67 12.06 8.98
CA LYS A 122 4.36 11.29 10.03
C LYS A 122 5.82 11.71 10.27
N GLY A 123 6.32 12.71 9.55
CA GLY A 123 7.69 13.18 9.68
C GLY A 123 8.71 12.06 9.40
N ILE A 124 8.49 11.35 8.31
CA ILE A 124 9.34 10.22 7.87
C ILE A 124 10.68 10.74 7.35
N ASP A 125 11.75 10.05 7.71
CA ASP A 125 13.12 10.37 7.28
C ASP A 125 13.78 9.29 6.42
N LEU A 126 13.10 8.14 6.24
CA LEU A 126 13.46 7.08 5.29
C LEU A 126 12.21 6.36 4.80
N ILE A 127 12.09 6.17 3.49
CA ILE A 127 11.11 5.24 2.89
C ILE A 127 11.84 3.94 2.57
N PHE A 128 11.35 2.81 3.11
CA PHE A 128 11.84 1.48 2.80
C PHE A 128 10.84 0.76 1.91
N MET A 129 11.21 0.49 0.67
CA MET A 129 10.32 -0.12 -0.32
C MET A 129 10.77 -1.50 -0.76
N ALA A 130 9.82 -2.42 -0.83
CA ALA A 130 9.99 -3.67 -1.59
C ALA A 130 9.79 -3.41 -3.09
N SER A 131 10.65 -3.97 -3.91
CA SER A 131 10.49 -3.99 -5.37
C SER A 131 10.47 -5.42 -5.88
N HIS A 132 9.41 -5.78 -6.60
CA HIS A 132 9.34 -7.05 -7.31
C HIS A 132 10.00 -6.90 -8.67
N SER A 133 10.94 -7.78 -8.95
CA SER A 133 11.50 -7.94 -10.29
C SER A 133 10.45 -8.64 -11.17
N THR A 134 9.87 -7.95 -12.14
CA THR A 134 9.14 -8.63 -13.21
C THR A 134 10.15 -9.42 -14.02
N LYS A 135 10.07 -10.76 -13.96
CA LYS A 135 10.86 -11.65 -14.80
C LYS A 135 10.41 -11.47 -16.25
N GLY A 136 11.11 -10.70 -17.02
CA GLY A 136 10.86 -10.55 -18.44
C GLY A 136 11.69 -9.44 -19.07
N LEU A 137 12.58 -9.80 -20.00
CA LEU A 137 13.30 -8.95 -20.96
C LEU A 137 14.23 -7.87 -20.38
N VAL A 138 15.53 -8.18 -20.46
CA VAL A 138 16.68 -7.23 -20.47
C VAL A 138 16.62 -6.13 -19.40
N GLY A 139 17.11 -6.43 -18.21
CA GLY A 139 17.36 -5.44 -17.16
C GLY A 139 16.35 -5.50 -16.01
N ALA A 140 16.85 -5.29 -14.81
CA ALA A 140 16.05 -5.24 -13.60
C ALA A 140 15.21 -3.95 -13.58
N VAL A 141 13.97 -4.03 -13.97
CA VAL A 141 13.04 -2.89 -13.92
C VAL A 141 12.43 -2.81 -12.53
N LEU A 142 12.54 -1.66 -11.89
CA LEU A 142 11.77 -1.34 -10.67
C LEU A 142 10.29 -1.26 -11.02
N GLY A 143 9.41 -1.71 -10.13
CA GLY A 143 7.96 -1.55 -10.32
C GLY A 143 7.57 -0.07 -10.48
N ASP A 144 6.47 0.21 -11.17
CA ASP A 144 6.02 1.56 -11.52
C ASP A 144 5.94 2.49 -10.29
N VAL A 145 5.30 2.05 -9.21
CA VAL A 145 5.20 2.84 -7.97
C VAL A 145 6.57 3.10 -7.36
N THR A 146 7.44 2.09 -7.31
CA THR A 146 8.81 2.25 -6.79
C THR A 146 9.61 3.24 -7.61
N THR A 147 9.52 3.17 -8.94
CA THR A 147 10.19 4.10 -9.86
C THR A 147 9.74 5.53 -9.61
N LYS A 148 8.43 5.78 -9.48
CA LYS A 148 7.88 7.11 -9.19
C LYS A 148 8.33 7.62 -7.82
N ILE A 149 8.33 6.78 -6.79
CA ILE A 149 8.78 7.17 -5.46
C ILE A 149 10.25 7.54 -5.47
N VAL A 150 11.13 6.74 -6.07
CA VAL A 150 12.57 7.04 -6.17
C VAL A 150 12.83 8.34 -6.95
N ALA A 151 12.08 8.56 -8.04
CA ALA A 151 12.27 9.74 -8.88
C ALA A 151 11.78 11.05 -8.26
N GLN A 152 10.77 11.01 -7.37
CA GLN A 152 10.08 12.20 -6.86
C GLN A 152 10.32 12.45 -5.38
N SER A 153 10.91 11.50 -4.65
CA SER A 153 11.12 11.63 -3.22
C SER A 153 12.15 12.71 -2.88
N THR A 154 11.81 13.53 -1.89
CA THR A 154 12.75 14.49 -1.28
C THR A 154 13.46 13.92 -0.05
N ILE A 155 13.09 12.71 0.37
CA ILE A 155 13.74 11.99 1.46
C ILE A 155 14.37 10.71 0.93
N PRO A 156 15.39 10.14 1.61
CA PRO A 156 16.03 8.90 1.20
C PRO A 156 15.05 7.75 0.98
N VAL A 157 15.27 6.98 -0.08
CA VAL A 157 14.50 5.78 -0.41
C VAL A 157 15.46 4.59 -0.48
N LEU A 158 15.23 3.59 0.35
CA LEU A 158 15.92 2.32 0.28
C LEU A 158 15.02 1.31 -0.42
N VAL A 159 15.50 0.72 -1.51
CA VAL A 159 14.76 -0.28 -2.27
C VAL A 159 15.35 -1.66 -2.03
N TYR A 160 14.55 -2.55 -1.45
CA TYR A 160 14.88 -3.96 -1.31
C TYR A 160 14.30 -4.75 -2.49
N ARG A 161 15.16 -5.49 -3.19
CA ARG A 161 14.72 -6.34 -4.30
C ARG A 161 14.34 -7.72 -3.79
N CYS A 162 13.07 -8.04 -3.94
CA CYS A 162 12.59 -9.40 -3.66
C CYS A 162 13.03 -10.34 -4.79
N SER A 163 13.48 -11.53 -4.41
CA SER A 163 13.95 -12.59 -5.33
C SER A 163 12.77 -13.25 -6.04
#